data_e34f1f58c19d162e7c36d0fcc6361204
#
_entry.id   e34f1f58c19d162e7c36d0fcc6361204
#
_cell.length_a   1.000
_cell.length_b   1.000
_cell.length_c   1.000
_cell.angle_alpha   90.00
_cell.angle_beta   90.00
_cell.angle_gamma   90.00
#
_symmetry.space_group_name_H-M   'P 1'
#
loop_
_entity.id
_entity.type
_entity.pdbx_description
1 polymer ?
#
loop_
_entity_poly.entity_id
_entity_poly.type
_entity_poly.pdbx_seq_one_letter_code
_entity_poly.pdbx_strand_id
1 'polypeptide(L)'
;MCINAGAFSGCRSIEGLILPEGLETISYSNYHIGGGAFEDCFGINKIVCKGTIPPYIQTGAFDGVSKDNFTVEVPESAVIQYQAAPGWSDFKRISAYRNLSIRPNVATALNTKVTRDLVLNADDEWVVESMPDWVTLSQKEGKGKTQLKLEFQQMPHGSNREGKIVFKLKDKDYRATCYLTQYDYTYAEDEIITLHKAAKGNGINLVFLGDGFNAKDISEGLLMKNIQEAVGHFFSIEPYKTYKEYFNVYTGIAVSPESGIGGVNTIIYNKFNTSAKGGVTLGGRNGESDYNEIFKYACKAPTVNEGNLNQTLIVIVPNTADYGGICYMYDGGEAIAYCPVSDYGYPLDFRGVIQHEAGGHGFGKLGDEYIYHNAFIDACSCTCCGHVDEFNRAKAKGWYENLSLTGKMDEVPWSHLIFDEKYGKIVDIYEGGFMHSRGVYRSEYNSCMNNEIPYYSTISREAIVRRIMEYAGEEYSFEKFAANDNIENLPETATAATKASPFSFSVSGGTHQHEPVFMGKRTTLK
;
A
#
# COMPACT_ATOMS: atom_id res chain seq x y z
N MET A 1 25.64 -7.54 -22.54
CA MET A 1 24.20 -7.91 -22.68
C MET A 1 23.88 -8.13 -24.14
N CYS A 2 23.07 -9.16 -24.49
CA CYS A 2 22.76 -9.48 -25.89
C CYS A 2 21.26 -9.65 -26.09
N ILE A 3 20.77 -9.30 -27.28
CA ILE A 3 19.44 -9.70 -27.77
C ILE A 3 19.66 -10.92 -28.68
N ASN A 4 19.01 -12.03 -28.37
CA ASN A 4 19.18 -13.25 -29.13
C ASN A 4 18.49 -13.20 -30.49
N ALA A 5 18.98 -14.02 -31.44
CA ALA A 5 18.33 -14.21 -32.74
C ALA A 5 16.87 -14.67 -32.55
N GLY A 6 15.97 -14.14 -33.35
CA GLY A 6 14.54 -14.46 -33.30
C GLY A 6 13.75 -13.88 -32.11
N ALA A 7 14.39 -13.15 -31.16
CA ALA A 7 13.74 -12.70 -29.92
C ALA A 7 12.44 -11.91 -30.12
N PHE A 8 12.35 -11.13 -31.20
CA PHE A 8 11.20 -10.32 -31.58
C PHE A 8 10.75 -10.56 -33.03
N SER A 9 11.23 -11.63 -33.69
CA SER A 9 10.87 -11.92 -35.08
C SER A 9 9.35 -11.93 -35.27
N GLY A 10 8.86 -11.24 -36.31
CA GLY A 10 7.44 -11.15 -36.63
C GLY A 10 6.58 -10.28 -35.69
N CYS A 11 7.18 -9.54 -34.77
CA CYS A 11 6.46 -8.61 -33.87
C CYS A 11 6.03 -7.33 -34.62
N ARG A 12 4.92 -7.40 -35.36
CA ARG A 12 4.46 -6.36 -36.30
C ARG A 12 3.87 -5.12 -35.63
N SER A 13 3.49 -5.20 -34.37
CA SER A 13 2.86 -4.10 -33.61
C SER A 13 3.84 -3.26 -32.80
N ILE A 14 5.12 -3.58 -32.81
CA ILE A 14 6.15 -2.77 -32.14
C ILE A 14 6.44 -1.56 -33.01
N GLU A 15 6.19 -0.35 -32.53
CA GLU A 15 6.45 0.91 -33.24
C GLU A 15 7.83 1.50 -32.93
N GLY A 16 8.34 1.27 -31.71
CA GLY A 16 9.64 1.77 -31.27
C GLY A 16 10.28 0.94 -30.17
N LEU A 17 11.61 1.07 -30.06
CA LEU A 17 12.41 0.35 -29.08
C LEU A 17 13.34 1.28 -28.33
N ILE A 18 13.59 0.98 -27.05
CA ILE A 18 14.67 1.61 -26.29
C ILE A 18 15.67 0.51 -25.94
N LEU A 19 16.87 0.63 -26.48
CA LEU A 19 17.99 -0.28 -26.22
C LEU A 19 18.81 0.25 -25.04
N PRO A 20 19.07 -0.58 -24.01
CA PRO A 20 19.76 -0.14 -22.80
C PRO A 20 21.25 0.16 -23.05
N GLU A 21 21.83 0.95 -22.15
CA GLU A 21 23.28 1.09 -22.04
C GLU A 21 23.91 -0.28 -21.71
N GLY A 22 25.03 -0.61 -22.35
CA GLY A 22 25.71 -1.90 -22.15
C GLY A 22 25.17 -3.06 -22.99
N LEU A 23 24.27 -2.80 -23.96
CA LEU A 23 23.95 -3.79 -24.98
C LEU A 23 25.16 -3.95 -25.92
N GLU A 24 25.60 -5.19 -26.14
CA GLU A 24 26.81 -5.51 -26.91
C GLU A 24 26.49 -6.08 -28.29
N THR A 25 25.39 -6.86 -28.39
CA THR A 25 25.06 -7.57 -29.64
C THR A 25 23.56 -7.66 -29.85
N ILE A 26 23.15 -7.46 -31.10
CA ILE A 26 21.76 -7.70 -31.59
C ILE A 26 21.78 -8.88 -32.54
N SER A 27 20.86 -9.82 -32.34
CA SER A 27 20.75 -11.12 -33.04
C SER A 27 21.87 -12.09 -32.67
N TYR A 28 22.27 -12.14 -31.42
CA TYR A 28 23.27 -13.10 -30.98
C TYR A 28 22.79 -14.55 -31.17
N SER A 29 23.58 -15.36 -31.88
CA SER A 29 23.35 -16.80 -32.04
C SER A 29 24.67 -17.55 -32.07
N ASN A 30 24.80 -18.60 -31.25
CA ASN A 30 25.96 -19.49 -31.23
C ASN A 30 25.99 -20.47 -32.42
N TYR A 31 24.86 -20.64 -33.13
CA TYR A 31 24.69 -21.72 -34.12
C TYR A 31 24.42 -21.23 -35.54
N HIS A 32 24.41 -19.93 -35.80
CA HIS A 32 24.01 -19.32 -37.09
C HIS A 32 22.66 -19.85 -37.65
N ILE A 33 21.79 -20.32 -36.79
CA ILE A 33 20.49 -20.89 -37.12
C ILE A 33 19.43 -20.07 -36.37
N GLY A 34 18.62 -19.33 -37.08
CA GLY A 34 17.52 -18.53 -36.53
C GLY A 34 17.36 -17.24 -37.34
N GLY A 35 16.13 -16.76 -37.45
CA GLY A 35 15.83 -15.48 -38.04
C GLY A 35 16.42 -14.32 -37.25
N GLY A 36 16.50 -13.13 -37.85
CA GLY A 36 16.99 -11.93 -37.20
C GLY A 36 16.19 -11.56 -35.96
N ALA A 37 16.82 -10.88 -34.99
CA ALA A 37 16.15 -10.51 -33.75
C ALA A 37 14.87 -9.70 -33.96
N PHE A 38 14.85 -8.87 -35.00
CA PHE A 38 13.74 -8.01 -35.42
C PHE A 38 13.31 -8.26 -36.87
N GLU A 39 13.55 -9.48 -37.37
CA GLU A 39 13.10 -9.89 -38.70
C GLU A 39 11.58 -9.76 -38.80
N ASP A 40 11.09 -9.21 -39.92
CA ASP A 40 9.66 -8.99 -40.20
C ASP A 40 8.91 -8.13 -39.18
N CYS A 41 9.61 -7.33 -38.40
CA CYS A 41 9.03 -6.32 -37.51
C CYS A 41 8.66 -5.03 -38.29
N PHE A 42 7.69 -5.12 -39.17
CA PHE A 42 7.35 -4.01 -40.13
C PHE A 42 6.82 -2.75 -39.44
N GLY A 43 6.38 -2.83 -38.20
CA GLY A 43 5.87 -1.71 -37.40
C GLY A 43 6.98 -0.81 -36.85
N ILE A 44 8.19 -1.35 -36.65
CA ILE A 44 9.29 -0.58 -36.03
C ILE A 44 9.75 0.52 -36.96
N ASN A 45 9.68 1.76 -36.49
CA ASN A 45 10.13 2.93 -37.23
C ASN A 45 11.13 3.80 -36.44
N LYS A 46 11.37 3.43 -35.14
CA LYS A 46 12.27 4.18 -34.28
C LYS A 46 13.01 3.26 -33.29
N ILE A 47 14.33 3.52 -33.14
CA ILE A 47 15.12 2.96 -32.03
C ILE A 47 15.85 4.09 -31.30
N VAL A 48 15.81 4.04 -29.95
CA VAL A 48 16.62 4.88 -29.06
C VAL A 48 17.70 4.01 -28.41
N CYS A 49 18.97 4.20 -28.79
CA CYS A 49 20.09 3.49 -28.15
C CYS A 49 20.67 4.35 -27.01
N LYS A 50 20.71 3.81 -25.79
CA LYS A 50 21.26 4.53 -24.62
C LYS A 50 22.78 4.41 -24.51
N GLY A 51 23.39 3.40 -25.15
CA GLY A 51 24.84 3.17 -25.12
C GLY A 51 25.60 4.13 -26.01
N THR A 52 26.78 4.55 -25.58
CA THR A 52 27.73 5.35 -26.40
C THR A 52 28.52 4.48 -27.39
N ILE A 53 28.60 3.17 -27.16
CA ILE A 53 29.24 2.21 -28.05
C ILE A 53 28.14 1.51 -28.85
N PRO A 54 28.19 1.57 -30.21
CA PRO A 54 27.21 0.87 -31.04
C PRO A 54 27.26 -0.65 -30.81
N PRO A 55 26.13 -1.30 -30.43
CA PRO A 55 26.08 -2.75 -30.38
C PRO A 55 26.38 -3.37 -31.75
N TYR A 56 27.03 -4.51 -31.74
CA TYR A 56 27.25 -5.25 -33.00
C TYR A 56 25.89 -5.77 -33.52
N ILE A 57 25.57 -5.43 -34.77
CA ILE A 57 24.39 -5.96 -35.46
C ILE A 57 24.80 -7.17 -36.32
N GLN A 58 24.27 -8.34 -35.95
CA GLN A 58 24.49 -9.53 -36.75
C GLN A 58 23.64 -9.48 -38.04
N THR A 59 24.17 -10.03 -39.13
CA THR A 59 23.49 -10.08 -40.43
C THR A 59 22.08 -10.67 -40.28
N GLY A 60 21.08 -10.06 -40.90
CA GLY A 60 19.69 -10.47 -40.82
C GLY A 60 18.90 -9.90 -39.63
N ALA A 61 19.55 -9.21 -38.69
CA ALA A 61 18.91 -8.70 -37.47
C ALA A 61 17.64 -7.87 -37.71
N PHE A 62 17.59 -7.13 -38.81
CA PHE A 62 16.51 -6.23 -39.22
C PHE A 62 16.00 -6.55 -40.64
N ASP A 63 16.04 -7.83 -41.05
CA ASP A 63 15.52 -8.21 -42.37
C ASP A 63 14.01 -7.95 -42.43
N GLY A 64 13.54 -7.43 -43.56
CA GLY A 64 12.16 -7.00 -43.75
C GLY A 64 11.83 -5.60 -43.17
N VAL A 65 12.69 -5.02 -42.31
CA VAL A 65 12.48 -3.67 -41.75
C VAL A 65 12.98 -2.60 -42.72
N SER A 66 12.13 -1.60 -43.04
CA SER A 66 12.51 -0.47 -43.91
C SER A 66 13.47 0.47 -43.16
N LYS A 67 14.69 0.59 -43.67
CA LYS A 67 15.74 1.43 -43.05
C LYS A 67 15.74 2.90 -43.55
N ASP A 68 15.01 3.22 -44.63
CA ASP A 68 15.01 4.57 -45.23
C ASP A 68 14.27 5.61 -44.37
N ASN A 69 13.15 5.23 -43.80
CA ASN A 69 12.33 6.07 -42.91
C ASN A 69 12.53 5.78 -41.43
N PHE A 70 13.46 4.91 -41.11
CA PHE A 70 13.75 4.49 -39.76
C PHE A 70 14.60 5.51 -39.01
N THR A 71 14.20 5.92 -37.83
CA THR A 71 14.93 6.86 -36.98
C THR A 71 15.72 6.11 -35.91
N VAL A 72 17.04 6.35 -35.88
CA VAL A 72 17.92 5.88 -34.80
C VAL A 72 18.38 7.10 -34.01
N GLU A 73 18.00 7.14 -32.74
CA GLU A 73 18.43 8.18 -31.79
C GLU A 73 19.49 7.61 -30.86
N VAL A 74 20.64 8.27 -30.74
CA VAL A 74 21.82 7.85 -29.98
C VAL A 74 22.36 8.99 -29.12
N PRO A 75 23.21 8.75 -28.11
CA PRO A 75 23.88 9.83 -27.38
C PRO A 75 24.59 10.77 -28.35
N GLU A 76 24.56 12.09 -28.10
CA GLU A 76 25.17 13.09 -28.98
C GLU A 76 26.64 12.79 -29.27
N SER A 77 27.39 12.37 -28.24
CA SER A 77 28.80 11.98 -28.37
C SER A 77 29.03 10.72 -29.20
N ALA A 78 27.97 9.93 -29.47
CA ALA A 78 28.05 8.67 -30.21
C ALA A 78 27.54 8.72 -31.63
N VAL A 79 26.93 9.84 -32.07
CA VAL A 79 26.31 9.94 -33.40
C VAL A 79 27.27 9.52 -34.52
N ILE A 80 28.48 10.04 -34.51
CA ILE A 80 29.49 9.74 -35.55
C ILE A 80 29.87 8.25 -35.51
N GLN A 81 29.99 7.67 -34.31
CA GLN A 81 30.32 6.26 -34.13
C GLN A 81 29.24 5.35 -34.71
N TYR A 82 27.96 5.63 -34.40
CA TYR A 82 26.82 4.86 -34.95
C TYR A 82 26.70 5.03 -36.47
N GLN A 83 26.92 6.22 -37.01
CA GLN A 83 26.92 6.47 -38.47
C GLN A 83 28.00 5.68 -39.19
N ALA A 84 29.14 5.41 -38.54
CA ALA A 84 30.25 4.65 -39.10
C ALA A 84 30.19 3.14 -38.81
N ALA A 85 29.38 2.71 -37.84
CA ALA A 85 29.36 1.33 -37.42
C ALA A 85 28.64 0.39 -38.41
N PRO A 86 29.22 -0.79 -38.71
CA PRO A 86 28.60 -1.78 -39.60
C PRO A 86 27.20 -2.15 -39.16
N GLY A 87 26.25 -2.22 -40.09
CA GLY A 87 24.84 -2.50 -39.83
C GLY A 87 24.02 -1.28 -39.36
N TRP A 88 24.63 -0.39 -38.59
CA TRP A 88 24.01 0.89 -38.20
C TRP A 88 24.05 1.91 -39.33
N SER A 89 25.13 1.96 -40.08
CA SER A 89 25.29 2.85 -41.25
C SER A 89 24.23 2.66 -42.34
N ASP A 90 23.49 1.57 -42.32
CA ASP A 90 22.38 1.32 -43.25
C ASP A 90 21.15 2.20 -42.94
N PHE A 91 21.00 2.63 -41.70
CA PHE A 91 19.91 3.52 -41.30
C PHE A 91 20.18 4.94 -41.70
N LYS A 92 19.28 5.53 -42.50
CA LYS A 92 19.49 6.86 -43.11
C LYS A 92 19.33 8.04 -42.14
N ARG A 93 18.69 7.82 -40.98
CA ARG A 93 18.37 8.86 -40.00
C ARG A 93 18.93 8.51 -38.62
N ILE A 94 20.25 8.73 -38.46
CA ILE A 94 20.92 8.62 -37.16
C ILE A 94 21.15 10.02 -36.60
N SER A 95 20.57 10.33 -35.47
CA SER A 95 20.68 11.64 -34.83
C SER A 95 20.87 11.51 -33.30
N ALA A 96 21.27 12.61 -32.68
CA ALA A 96 21.35 12.64 -31.24
C ALA A 96 19.94 12.53 -30.64
N TYR A 97 19.73 11.60 -29.71
CA TYR A 97 18.52 11.66 -28.90
C TYR A 97 18.60 12.86 -27.96
N ARG A 98 17.45 13.42 -27.70
CA ARG A 98 17.30 14.49 -26.72
C ARG A 98 16.38 14.01 -25.64
N ASN A 99 16.77 14.21 -24.39
CA ASN A 99 15.89 13.97 -23.28
C ASN A 99 15.28 15.31 -22.85
N LEU A 100 13.99 15.40 -22.97
CA LEU A 100 13.18 16.38 -22.27
C LEU A 100 11.96 15.64 -21.77
N SER A 101 11.88 15.46 -20.47
CA SER A 101 10.78 14.74 -19.83
C SER A 101 10.39 15.41 -18.52
N ILE A 102 9.12 15.33 -18.19
CA ILE A 102 8.54 15.86 -16.95
C ILE A 102 7.86 14.73 -16.18
N ARG A 103 8.07 14.70 -14.86
CA ARG A 103 7.43 13.72 -13.99
C ARG A 103 6.91 14.40 -12.70
N PRO A 104 5.66 14.12 -12.29
CA PRO A 104 4.65 13.45 -13.09
C PRO A 104 4.30 14.27 -14.36
N ASN A 105 3.85 13.59 -15.42
CA ASN A 105 3.38 14.24 -16.64
C ASN A 105 1.89 14.58 -16.60
N VAL A 106 1.22 14.21 -15.52
CA VAL A 106 -0.14 14.62 -15.15
C VAL A 106 -0.10 15.12 -13.72
N ALA A 107 -0.55 16.34 -13.49
CA ALA A 107 -0.67 16.90 -12.14
C ALA A 107 -2.14 17.28 -11.88
N THR A 108 -2.65 16.83 -10.75
CA THR A 108 -4.03 17.07 -10.36
C THR A 108 -4.11 17.81 -9.03
N ALA A 109 -5.17 18.57 -8.84
CA ALA A 109 -5.48 19.27 -7.60
C ALA A 109 -6.99 19.33 -7.38
N LEU A 110 -7.42 19.50 -6.14
CA LEU A 110 -8.77 19.95 -5.83
C LEU A 110 -8.86 21.47 -5.99
N ASN A 111 -10.01 22.05 -5.74
CA ASN A 111 -10.27 23.48 -5.97
C ASN A 111 -9.51 24.45 -5.05
N THR A 112 -8.76 23.98 -4.06
CA THR A 112 -7.96 24.80 -3.16
C THR A 112 -6.60 25.16 -3.74
N LYS A 113 -5.99 26.24 -3.24
CA LYS A 113 -4.60 26.59 -3.56
C LYS A 113 -3.65 25.52 -3.01
N VAL A 114 -2.83 24.92 -3.87
CA VAL A 114 -1.92 23.84 -3.50
C VAL A 114 -0.69 23.79 -4.39
N THR A 115 0.42 23.29 -3.83
CA THR A 115 1.68 23.10 -4.57
C THR A 115 1.93 21.61 -4.84
N ARG A 116 2.42 21.31 -6.07
CA ARG A 116 2.88 19.99 -6.49
C ARG A 116 4.35 20.05 -6.88
N ASP A 117 5.06 18.97 -6.60
CA ASP A 117 6.44 18.79 -7.04
C ASP A 117 6.48 18.17 -8.43
N LEU A 118 7.29 18.77 -9.32
CA LEU A 118 7.59 18.23 -10.63
C LEU A 118 9.11 18.08 -10.78
N VAL A 119 9.54 17.07 -11.50
CA VAL A 119 10.94 16.88 -11.90
C VAL A 119 11.05 16.94 -13.40
N LEU A 120 11.67 18.00 -13.91
CA LEU A 120 12.02 18.13 -15.31
C LEU A 120 13.43 17.59 -15.52
N ASN A 121 13.59 16.66 -16.46
CA ASN A 121 14.90 16.21 -16.93
C ASN A 121 15.11 16.72 -18.35
N ALA A 122 16.20 17.45 -18.57
CA ALA A 122 16.58 17.99 -19.86
C ALA A 122 18.07 17.77 -20.11
N ASP A 123 18.46 17.50 -21.33
CA ASP A 123 19.88 17.40 -21.71
C ASP A 123 20.50 18.75 -21.99
N ASP A 124 19.68 19.81 -22.12
CA ASP A 124 20.13 21.14 -22.53
C ASP A 124 19.31 22.24 -21.82
N GLU A 125 19.46 23.49 -22.23
CA GLU A 125 18.63 24.60 -21.76
C GLU A 125 17.18 24.41 -22.19
N TRP A 126 16.27 24.68 -21.28
CA TRP A 126 14.84 24.55 -21.48
C TRP A 126 14.09 25.81 -21.07
N VAL A 127 12.94 26.02 -21.69
CA VAL A 127 12.01 27.11 -21.37
C VAL A 127 10.58 26.60 -21.30
N VAL A 128 9.72 27.32 -20.57
CA VAL A 128 8.27 27.13 -20.65
C VAL A 128 7.75 27.79 -21.91
N GLU A 129 7.26 27.01 -22.88
CA GLU A 129 6.67 27.51 -24.10
C GLU A 129 5.25 28.05 -23.88
N SER A 130 4.46 27.37 -23.06
CA SER A 130 3.12 27.80 -22.69
C SER A 130 2.68 27.21 -21.33
N MET A 131 1.85 27.94 -20.62
CA MET A 131 1.20 27.51 -19.39
C MET A 131 -0.10 28.31 -19.15
N PRO A 132 -1.10 27.74 -18.45
CA PRO A 132 -2.28 28.49 -18.05
C PRO A 132 -1.96 29.58 -17.02
N ASP A 133 -2.79 30.62 -16.97
CA ASP A 133 -2.69 31.74 -16.02
C ASP A 133 -3.05 31.37 -14.57
N TRP A 134 -3.78 30.30 -14.38
CA TRP A 134 -4.22 29.79 -13.08
C TRP A 134 -3.22 28.85 -12.38
N VAL A 135 -2.01 28.71 -12.94
CA VAL A 135 -0.89 28.04 -12.27
C VAL A 135 0.38 28.90 -12.32
N THR A 136 1.26 28.68 -11.37
CA THR A 136 2.60 29.28 -11.36
C THR A 136 3.67 28.22 -11.18
N LEU A 137 4.85 28.47 -11.73
CA LEU A 137 6.03 27.63 -11.57
C LEU A 137 7.13 28.37 -10.82
N SER A 138 7.90 27.66 -10.00
CA SER A 138 9.05 28.23 -9.28
C SER A 138 10.10 28.85 -10.22
N GLN A 139 10.22 28.32 -11.43
CA GLN A 139 11.03 28.90 -12.51
C GLN A 139 10.48 28.50 -13.89
N LYS A 140 10.74 29.33 -14.91
CA LYS A 140 10.22 29.16 -16.28
C LYS A 140 11.30 28.80 -17.31
N GLU A 141 12.56 28.78 -16.92
CA GLU A 141 13.70 28.37 -17.74
C GLU A 141 14.79 27.76 -16.85
N GLY A 142 15.69 26.98 -17.46
CA GLY A 142 16.79 26.35 -16.74
C GLY A 142 17.61 25.44 -17.63
N LYS A 143 18.47 24.61 -17.00
CA LYS A 143 19.33 23.64 -17.68
C LYS A 143 19.43 22.35 -16.86
N GLY A 144 19.40 21.22 -17.56
CA GLY A 144 19.58 19.92 -16.92
C GLY A 144 18.37 19.49 -16.09
N LYS A 145 18.63 18.60 -15.13
CA LYS A 145 17.61 18.12 -14.18
C LYS A 145 17.22 19.22 -13.20
N THR A 146 15.95 19.56 -13.17
CA THR A 146 15.41 20.65 -12.36
C THR A 146 14.20 20.20 -11.55
N GLN A 147 14.20 20.53 -10.26
CA GLN A 147 13.01 20.39 -9.43
C GLN A 147 12.17 21.65 -9.49
N LEU A 148 10.90 21.51 -9.82
CA LEU A 148 9.96 22.62 -9.97
C LEU A 148 8.85 22.49 -8.93
N LYS A 149 8.42 23.63 -8.40
CA LYS A 149 7.17 23.74 -7.62
C LYS A 149 6.10 24.30 -8.56
N LEU A 150 5.05 23.52 -8.78
CA LEU A 150 3.85 23.91 -9.51
C LEU A 150 2.78 24.30 -8.50
N GLU A 151 2.40 25.55 -8.45
CA GLU A 151 1.32 26.06 -7.61
C GLU A 151 0.04 26.20 -8.42
N PHE A 152 -1.02 25.50 -8.02
CA PHE A 152 -2.39 25.69 -8.48
C PHE A 152 -3.02 26.83 -7.70
N GLN A 153 -3.64 27.79 -8.39
CA GLN A 153 -4.42 28.84 -7.74
C GLN A 153 -5.79 28.30 -7.33
N GLN A 154 -6.37 28.88 -6.27
CA GLN A 154 -7.73 28.53 -5.87
C GLN A 154 -8.71 28.67 -7.02
N MET A 155 -9.64 27.71 -7.15
CA MET A 155 -10.69 27.68 -8.13
C MET A 155 -12.04 27.85 -7.44
N PRO A 156 -12.93 28.72 -7.95
CA PRO A 156 -14.31 28.79 -7.48
C PRO A 156 -15.05 27.46 -7.71
N HIS A 157 -16.01 27.15 -6.87
CA HIS A 157 -16.89 26.01 -7.09
C HIS A 157 -17.71 26.16 -8.37
N GLY A 158 -18.03 25.04 -9.02
CA GLY A 158 -18.94 24.97 -10.14
C GLY A 158 -18.52 24.08 -11.31
N SER A 159 -17.26 23.99 -11.62
CA SER A 159 -16.77 23.11 -12.71
C SER A 159 -15.29 22.85 -12.62
N ASN A 160 -14.86 21.70 -13.12
CA ASN A 160 -13.45 21.36 -13.28
C ASN A 160 -12.80 22.26 -14.34
N ARG A 161 -11.48 22.46 -14.25
CA ARG A 161 -10.69 23.11 -15.30
C ARG A 161 -9.50 22.27 -15.69
N GLU A 162 -9.16 22.34 -16.98
CA GLU A 162 -8.06 21.58 -17.56
C GLU A 162 -7.08 22.53 -18.26
N GLY A 163 -5.83 22.10 -18.35
CA GLY A 163 -4.78 22.84 -19.05
C GLY A 163 -3.55 21.99 -19.25
N LYS A 164 -2.50 22.61 -19.74
CA LYS A 164 -1.20 21.97 -19.90
C LYS A 164 -0.07 22.97 -19.79
N ILE A 165 1.04 22.52 -19.25
CA ILE A 165 2.33 23.23 -19.34
C ILE A 165 3.14 22.55 -20.40
N VAL A 166 3.65 23.30 -21.36
CA VAL A 166 4.54 22.81 -22.40
C VAL A 166 5.94 23.35 -22.14
N PHE A 167 6.86 22.44 -21.92
CA PHE A 167 8.30 22.72 -21.83
C PHE A 167 8.95 22.45 -23.17
N LYS A 168 9.94 23.24 -23.55
CA LYS A 168 10.67 23.12 -24.81
C LYS A 168 12.17 23.26 -24.58
N LEU A 169 13.00 22.51 -25.30
CA LEU A 169 14.43 22.80 -25.39
C LEU A 169 14.61 24.10 -26.18
N LYS A 170 15.43 25.06 -25.67
CA LYS A 170 15.47 26.46 -26.12
C LYS A 170 15.64 26.63 -27.64
N ASP A 171 16.58 25.92 -28.22
CA ASP A 171 16.92 26.07 -29.65
C ASP A 171 16.56 24.84 -30.50
N LYS A 172 15.67 23.97 -29.97
CA LYS A 172 15.34 22.68 -30.59
C LYS A 172 13.84 22.42 -30.50
N ASP A 173 13.30 21.70 -31.49
CA ASP A 173 11.88 21.36 -31.54
C ASP A 173 11.55 20.10 -30.73
N TYR A 174 12.00 20.07 -29.47
CA TYR A 174 11.71 19.01 -28.50
C TYR A 174 10.84 19.55 -27.37
N ARG A 175 9.73 18.89 -27.12
CA ARG A 175 8.74 19.29 -26.10
C ARG A 175 8.44 18.18 -25.11
N ALA A 176 8.16 18.56 -23.88
CA ALA A 176 7.53 17.74 -22.87
C ALA A 176 6.29 18.45 -22.34
N THR A 177 5.24 17.70 -22.09
CA THR A 177 3.96 18.27 -21.65
C THR A 177 3.57 17.69 -20.30
N CYS A 178 3.20 18.56 -19.37
CA CYS A 178 2.51 18.20 -18.14
C CYS A 178 1.04 18.60 -18.29
N TYR A 179 0.14 17.64 -18.24
CA TYR A 179 -1.31 17.88 -18.26
C TYR A 179 -1.79 18.22 -16.87
N LEU A 180 -2.69 19.18 -16.77
CA LEU A 180 -3.20 19.71 -15.52
C LEU A 180 -4.71 19.56 -15.48
N THR A 181 -5.22 19.07 -14.34
CA THR A 181 -6.65 19.09 -14.05
C THR A 181 -6.86 19.55 -12.62
N GLN A 182 -7.75 20.50 -12.44
CA GLN A 182 -8.22 20.93 -11.12
C GLN A 182 -9.70 20.61 -10.99
N TYR A 183 -10.03 19.82 -9.98
CA TYR A 183 -11.35 19.28 -9.77
C TYR A 183 -12.10 20.11 -8.73
N ASP A 184 -13.35 20.37 -8.98
CA ASP A 184 -14.27 20.92 -7.97
C ASP A 184 -14.63 19.85 -6.96
N TYR A 185 -14.51 20.19 -5.67
CA TYR A 185 -14.85 19.28 -4.59
C TYR A 185 -15.30 20.06 -3.35
N THR A 186 -16.14 19.45 -2.52
CA THR A 186 -16.74 20.11 -1.35
C THR A 186 -15.72 20.43 -0.27
N TYR A 187 -14.70 19.56 -0.09
CA TYR A 187 -13.70 19.68 0.96
C TYR A 187 -12.36 20.13 0.41
N ALA A 188 -11.62 20.86 1.23
CA ALA A 188 -10.26 21.28 0.90
C ALA A 188 -9.26 20.10 1.00
N GLU A 189 -8.14 20.21 0.26
CA GLU A 189 -7.03 19.29 0.48
C GLU A 189 -6.54 19.42 1.92
N ASP A 190 -6.19 18.28 2.53
CA ASP A 190 -5.76 18.14 3.92
C ASP A 190 -6.81 18.56 4.99
N GLU A 191 -8.04 18.83 4.59
CA GLU A 191 -9.15 19.04 5.53
C GLU A 191 -9.48 17.74 6.29
N ILE A 192 -9.72 17.86 7.60
CA ILE A 192 -10.14 16.75 8.45
C ILE A 192 -11.65 16.79 8.64
N ILE A 193 -12.28 15.67 8.36
CA ILE A 193 -13.73 15.49 8.47
C ILE A 193 -14.03 14.59 9.67
N THR A 194 -14.96 15.02 10.51
CA THR A 194 -15.50 14.20 11.59
C THR A 194 -16.64 13.34 11.04
N LEU A 195 -16.44 12.02 11.00
CA LEU A 195 -17.44 11.06 10.54
C LEU A 195 -18.36 10.60 11.67
N HIS A 196 -17.83 10.50 12.89
CA HIS A 196 -18.59 10.18 14.09
C HIS A 196 -17.96 10.88 15.30
N LYS A 197 -18.81 11.33 16.23
CA LYS A 197 -18.37 11.94 17.49
C LYS A 197 -18.81 11.07 18.66
N ALA A 198 -17.89 10.79 19.56
CA ALA A 198 -18.19 10.06 20.79
C ALA A 198 -19.29 10.77 21.60
N ALA A 199 -20.22 9.97 22.12
CA ALA A 199 -21.27 10.41 23.05
C ALA A 199 -21.02 9.91 24.49
N LYS A 200 -20.01 9.03 24.68
CA LYS A 200 -19.66 8.42 25.96
C LYS A 200 -18.15 8.49 26.22
N GLY A 201 -17.80 8.50 27.50
CA GLY A 201 -16.39 8.51 27.94
C GLY A 201 -15.59 9.70 27.44
N ASN A 202 -14.27 9.56 27.43
CA ASN A 202 -13.34 10.60 26.98
C ASN A 202 -13.27 10.76 25.44
N GLY A 203 -13.86 9.81 24.71
CA GLY A 203 -13.76 9.75 23.24
C GLY A 203 -12.45 9.10 22.76
N ILE A 204 -12.54 7.91 22.22
CA ILE A 204 -11.41 7.13 21.69
C ILE A 204 -11.25 7.47 20.21
N ASN A 205 -10.04 7.77 19.76
CA ASN A 205 -9.84 8.29 18.42
C ASN A 205 -9.52 7.18 17.41
N LEU A 206 -10.28 7.17 16.30
CA LEU A 206 -10.00 6.38 15.11
C LEU A 206 -9.78 7.35 13.94
N VAL A 207 -8.65 7.21 13.24
CA VAL A 207 -8.31 8.06 12.09
C VAL A 207 -8.15 7.17 10.87
N PHE A 208 -9.09 7.25 9.93
CA PHE A 208 -9.06 6.53 8.66
C PHE A 208 -8.50 7.43 7.57
N LEU A 209 -7.42 7.04 6.93
CA LEU A 209 -6.75 7.83 5.89
C LEU A 209 -6.63 7.00 4.61
N GLY A 210 -7.05 7.57 3.48
CA GLY A 210 -6.78 6.97 2.18
C GLY A 210 -5.36 7.29 1.69
N ASP A 211 -4.71 6.33 1.01
CA ASP A 211 -3.48 6.60 0.27
C ASP A 211 -3.57 6.05 -1.15
N GLY A 212 -2.94 6.75 -2.10
CA GLY A 212 -3.06 6.43 -3.52
C GLY A 212 -4.37 6.92 -4.16
N PHE A 213 -5.09 7.85 -3.54
CA PHE A 213 -6.24 8.54 -4.14
C PHE A 213 -5.80 9.92 -4.63
N ASN A 214 -5.78 10.14 -5.94
CA ASN A 214 -5.49 11.44 -6.50
C ASN A 214 -6.73 12.35 -6.50
N ALA A 215 -6.58 13.60 -6.95
CA ALA A 215 -7.70 14.56 -6.91
C ALA A 215 -8.91 14.12 -7.77
N LYS A 216 -8.68 13.35 -8.84
CA LYS A 216 -9.75 12.76 -9.65
C LYS A 216 -10.54 11.72 -8.85
N ASP A 217 -9.85 10.73 -8.28
CA ASP A 217 -10.46 9.66 -7.47
C ASP A 217 -11.31 10.25 -6.33
N ILE A 218 -10.80 11.32 -5.71
CA ILE A 218 -11.49 12.02 -4.62
C ILE A 218 -12.73 12.74 -5.13
N SER A 219 -12.61 13.48 -6.24
CA SER A 219 -13.72 14.23 -6.82
C SER A 219 -14.84 13.32 -7.33
N GLU A 220 -14.52 12.11 -7.77
CA GLU A 220 -15.46 11.07 -8.17
C GLU A 220 -16.06 10.30 -6.97
N GLY A 221 -15.66 10.64 -5.73
CA GLY A 221 -16.20 10.08 -4.50
C GLY A 221 -15.57 8.75 -4.05
N LEU A 222 -14.53 8.24 -4.75
CA LEU A 222 -13.95 6.94 -4.47
C LEU A 222 -13.31 6.89 -3.08
N LEU A 223 -12.56 7.94 -2.68
CA LEU A 223 -11.99 8.03 -1.32
C LEU A 223 -13.06 7.89 -0.25
N MET A 224 -14.08 8.75 -0.31
CA MET A 224 -15.11 8.78 0.74
C MET A 224 -15.93 7.50 0.78
N LYS A 225 -16.21 6.88 -0.38
CA LYS A 225 -16.86 5.57 -0.45
C LYS A 225 -16.05 4.52 0.33
N ASN A 226 -14.76 4.39 0.03
CA ASN A 226 -13.91 3.37 0.64
C ASN A 226 -13.69 3.63 2.15
N ILE A 227 -13.56 4.88 2.55
CA ILE A 227 -13.46 5.24 3.98
C ILE A 227 -14.76 4.92 4.73
N GLN A 228 -15.92 5.26 4.18
CA GLN A 228 -17.22 4.96 4.80
C GLN A 228 -17.45 3.44 4.92
N GLU A 229 -17.05 2.68 3.90
CA GLU A 229 -17.10 1.24 3.89
C GLU A 229 -16.16 0.65 4.97
N ALA A 230 -14.91 1.13 5.07
CA ALA A 230 -13.96 0.74 6.11
C ALA A 230 -14.51 0.97 7.53
N VAL A 231 -15.06 2.16 7.77
CA VAL A 231 -15.70 2.51 9.05
C VAL A 231 -16.91 1.62 9.33
N GLY A 232 -17.72 1.35 8.30
CA GLY A 232 -18.83 0.42 8.39
C GLY A 232 -18.39 -0.99 8.80
N HIS A 233 -17.34 -1.50 8.18
CA HIS A 233 -16.77 -2.82 8.49
C HIS A 233 -16.20 -2.88 9.90
N PHE A 234 -15.49 -1.85 10.36
CA PHE A 234 -14.96 -1.78 11.72
C PHE A 234 -16.05 -1.89 12.78
N PHE A 235 -17.17 -1.19 12.60
CA PHE A 235 -18.29 -1.19 13.54
C PHE A 235 -19.36 -2.27 13.26
N SER A 236 -19.14 -3.19 12.32
CA SER A 236 -20.10 -4.28 12.04
C SER A 236 -19.85 -5.53 12.89
N ILE A 237 -18.74 -5.61 13.61
CA ILE A 237 -18.37 -6.73 14.47
C ILE A 237 -18.47 -6.36 15.96
N GLU A 238 -18.91 -7.31 16.81
CA GLU A 238 -18.86 -7.12 18.28
C GLU A 238 -17.42 -7.26 18.81
N PRO A 239 -17.00 -6.45 19.79
CA PRO A 239 -17.82 -5.52 20.58
C PRO A 239 -17.89 -4.10 20.02
N TYR A 240 -17.19 -3.77 18.93
CA TYR A 240 -17.16 -2.42 18.36
C TYR A 240 -18.54 -1.88 18.01
N LYS A 241 -19.44 -2.76 17.54
CA LYS A 241 -20.83 -2.40 17.23
C LYS A 241 -21.56 -1.86 18.46
N THR A 242 -21.52 -2.58 19.57
CA THR A 242 -22.18 -2.21 20.83
C THR A 242 -21.53 -0.99 21.48
N TYR A 243 -20.22 -0.82 21.35
CA TYR A 243 -19.46 0.25 22.00
C TYR A 243 -19.13 1.43 21.09
N LYS A 244 -19.79 1.57 19.93
CA LYS A 244 -19.53 2.63 18.94
C LYS A 244 -19.59 4.04 19.54
N GLU A 245 -20.48 4.30 20.49
CA GLU A 245 -20.66 5.62 21.12
C GLU A 245 -19.43 6.12 21.92
N TYR A 246 -18.44 5.28 22.14
CA TYR A 246 -17.17 5.66 22.79
C TYR A 246 -16.12 6.23 21.84
N PHE A 247 -16.36 6.17 20.52
CA PHE A 247 -15.36 6.50 19.53
C PHE A 247 -15.61 7.82 18.82
N ASN A 248 -14.55 8.61 18.63
CA ASN A 248 -14.47 9.65 17.61
C ASN A 248 -13.90 9.03 16.33
N VAL A 249 -14.48 9.32 15.19
CA VAL A 249 -13.99 8.82 13.89
C VAL A 249 -13.71 9.98 12.97
N TYR A 250 -12.51 10.03 12.46
CA TYR A 250 -12.02 11.09 11.57
C TYR A 250 -11.52 10.51 10.26
N THR A 251 -11.57 11.33 9.21
CA THR A 251 -10.83 11.10 7.96
C THR A 251 -10.23 12.40 7.46
N GLY A 252 -9.21 12.31 6.62
CA GLY A 252 -8.57 13.45 6.00
C GLY A 252 -8.63 13.37 4.48
N ILE A 253 -8.74 14.53 3.81
CA ILE A 253 -8.69 14.63 2.35
C ILE A 253 -7.22 14.61 1.90
N ALA A 254 -6.58 13.46 2.04
CA ALA A 254 -5.17 13.22 1.73
C ALA A 254 -5.00 12.97 0.23
N VAL A 255 -4.74 14.03 -0.55
CA VAL A 255 -4.61 13.93 -2.01
C VAL A 255 -3.24 13.38 -2.38
N SER A 256 -3.20 12.23 -3.06
CA SER A 256 -1.99 11.64 -3.63
C SER A 256 -1.65 12.26 -4.99
N PRO A 257 -0.36 12.42 -5.33
CA PRO A 257 0.05 12.88 -6.66
C PRO A 257 -0.43 11.98 -7.81
N GLU A 258 -0.35 10.66 -7.60
CA GLU A 258 -0.78 9.63 -8.56
C GLU A 258 -1.82 8.71 -7.92
N SER A 259 -2.63 8.04 -8.76
CA SER A 259 -3.62 7.04 -8.30
C SER A 259 -2.98 5.68 -8.13
N GLY A 260 -3.40 4.94 -7.09
CA GLY A 260 -2.90 3.60 -6.77
C GLY A 260 -1.67 3.60 -5.85
N ILE A 261 -1.14 2.40 -5.62
CA ILE A 261 0.08 2.19 -4.82
C ILE A 261 1.17 1.53 -5.66
N GLY A 262 2.43 1.78 -5.28
CA GLY A 262 3.58 1.15 -5.92
C GLY A 262 3.79 -0.30 -5.48
N GLY A 263 4.64 -1.01 -6.19
CA GLY A 263 5.07 -2.37 -5.89
C GLY A 263 6.59 -2.52 -5.97
N VAL A 264 7.08 -3.76 -5.97
CA VAL A 264 8.52 -4.07 -5.99
C VAL A 264 9.24 -3.42 -7.17
N ASN A 265 8.62 -3.38 -8.35
CA ASN A 265 9.21 -2.88 -9.58
C ASN A 265 8.55 -1.60 -10.11
N THR A 266 7.56 -1.07 -9.41
CA THR A 266 6.78 0.08 -9.87
C THR A 266 6.70 1.12 -8.77
N ILE A 267 7.20 2.32 -9.04
CA ILE A 267 7.07 3.46 -8.14
C ILE A 267 5.86 4.26 -8.56
N ILE A 268 4.87 4.37 -7.68
CA ILE A 268 3.74 5.30 -7.76
C ILE A 268 3.89 6.28 -6.60
N TYR A 269 3.79 7.57 -6.89
CA TYR A 269 3.91 8.60 -5.86
C TYR A 269 2.54 8.85 -5.22
N ASN A 270 2.43 8.53 -3.96
CA ASN A 270 1.21 8.75 -3.18
C ASN A 270 1.53 9.52 -1.89
N LYS A 271 0.51 9.93 -1.14
CA LYS A 271 0.62 10.88 -0.01
C LYS A 271 1.51 10.37 1.12
N PHE A 272 1.38 9.08 1.46
CA PHE A 272 2.08 8.45 2.58
C PHE A 272 3.12 7.42 2.12
N ASN A 273 3.49 7.44 0.84
CA ASN A 273 4.44 6.51 0.23
C ASN A 273 4.10 5.02 0.42
N THR A 274 2.82 4.69 0.52
CA THR A 274 2.40 3.29 0.61
C THR A 274 2.84 2.52 -0.62
N SER A 275 3.42 1.36 -0.39
CA SER A 275 3.83 0.43 -1.44
C SER A 275 3.70 -1.02 -0.98
N ALA A 276 3.48 -1.94 -1.92
CA ALA A 276 3.57 -3.37 -1.67
C ALA A 276 5.04 -3.81 -1.70
N LYS A 277 5.50 -4.44 -0.62
CA LYS A 277 6.85 -5.01 -0.48
C LYS A 277 6.75 -6.53 -0.61
N GLY A 278 7.48 -7.12 -1.55
CA GLY A 278 7.56 -8.58 -1.67
C GLY A 278 6.24 -9.31 -1.95
N GLY A 279 5.33 -8.68 -2.67
CA GLY A 279 4.06 -9.27 -3.09
C GLY A 279 2.85 -8.72 -2.34
N VAL A 280 2.73 -8.94 -1.04
CA VAL A 280 1.52 -8.61 -0.25
C VAL A 280 1.79 -7.73 0.98
N THR A 281 3.03 -7.60 1.42
CA THR A 281 3.35 -6.75 2.58
C THR A 281 3.24 -5.27 2.22
N LEU A 282 2.27 -4.59 2.82
CA LEU A 282 2.08 -3.15 2.68
C LEU A 282 2.96 -2.37 3.66
N GLY A 283 3.26 -1.13 3.36
CA GLY A 283 3.97 -0.24 4.27
C GLY A 283 4.54 0.99 3.59
N GLY A 284 5.03 1.93 4.38
CA GLY A 284 5.74 3.11 3.88
C GLY A 284 7.05 2.71 3.19
N ARG A 285 7.28 3.22 1.99
CA ARG A 285 8.48 2.92 1.19
C ARG A 285 9.78 3.27 1.91
N ASN A 286 9.78 4.36 2.67
CA ASN A 286 10.92 4.84 3.45
C ASN A 286 10.82 4.47 4.95
N GLY A 287 9.95 3.51 5.29
CA GLY A 287 9.81 2.99 6.64
C GLY A 287 9.40 4.05 7.66
N GLU A 288 10.17 4.20 8.74
CA GLU A 288 9.85 5.07 9.88
C GLU A 288 9.57 6.54 9.50
N SER A 289 10.24 7.06 8.46
CA SER A 289 9.99 8.43 7.98
C SER A 289 8.55 8.61 7.50
N ASP A 290 8.04 7.64 6.76
CA ASP A 290 6.68 7.68 6.24
C ASP A 290 5.64 7.48 7.36
N TYR A 291 5.92 6.58 8.32
CA TYR A 291 5.06 6.37 9.49
C TYR A 291 4.97 7.65 10.36
N ASN A 292 6.06 8.38 10.53
CA ASN A 292 6.05 9.66 11.24
C ASN A 292 5.19 10.71 10.54
N GLU A 293 5.19 10.76 9.20
CA GLU A 293 4.29 11.66 8.45
C GLU A 293 2.81 11.25 8.61
N ILE A 294 2.51 9.96 8.67
CA ILE A 294 1.16 9.45 8.99
C ILE A 294 0.73 9.91 10.39
N PHE A 295 1.57 9.76 11.41
CA PHE A 295 1.28 10.22 12.77
C PHE A 295 1.06 11.74 12.82
N LYS A 296 1.92 12.52 12.17
CA LYS A 296 1.74 13.98 12.06
C LYS A 296 0.42 14.34 11.38
N TYR A 297 0.07 13.61 10.32
CA TYR A 297 -1.19 13.86 9.63
C TYR A 297 -2.40 13.55 10.52
N ALA A 298 -2.37 12.45 11.25
CA ALA A 298 -3.41 12.08 12.20
C ALA A 298 -3.58 13.13 13.32
N CYS A 299 -2.50 13.77 13.76
CA CYS A 299 -2.53 14.88 14.74
C CYS A 299 -3.23 16.15 14.22
N LYS A 300 -3.63 16.22 12.93
CA LYS A 300 -4.52 17.28 12.44
C LYS A 300 -5.97 17.10 12.91
N ALA A 301 -6.35 15.90 13.34
CA ALA A 301 -7.70 15.63 13.85
C ALA A 301 -7.93 16.34 15.21
N PRO A 302 -9.13 16.91 15.44
CA PRO A 302 -9.37 17.87 16.55
C PRO A 302 -9.01 17.36 17.95
N THR A 303 -9.13 16.04 18.20
CA THR A 303 -8.87 15.44 19.53
C THR A 303 -7.61 14.58 19.56
N VAL A 304 -6.85 14.52 18.47
CA VAL A 304 -5.63 13.73 18.35
C VAL A 304 -4.41 14.64 18.54
N ASN A 305 -3.49 14.21 19.38
CA ASN A 305 -2.21 14.87 19.59
C ASN A 305 -1.13 13.85 19.93
N GLU A 306 0.14 14.26 19.95
CA GLU A 306 1.25 13.36 20.20
C GLU A 306 1.14 12.60 21.54
N GLY A 307 0.53 13.20 22.56
CA GLY A 307 0.37 12.61 23.89
C GLY A 307 -0.69 11.50 23.97
N ASN A 308 -1.59 11.39 22.98
CA ASN A 308 -2.63 10.34 22.96
C ASN A 308 -2.60 9.44 21.72
N LEU A 309 -1.51 9.47 20.94
CA LEU A 309 -1.34 8.55 19.80
C LEU A 309 -1.35 7.09 20.22
N ASN A 310 -0.92 6.76 21.42
CA ASN A 310 -0.97 5.42 21.99
C ASN A 310 -2.39 4.89 22.27
N GLN A 311 -3.38 5.79 22.30
CA GLN A 311 -4.81 5.48 22.43
C GLN A 311 -5.59 5.78 21.14
N THR A 312 -4.87 6.14 20.08
CA THR A 312 -5.43 6.46 18.76
C THR A 312 -5.09 5.34 17.77
N LEU A 313 -6.08 4.75 17.15
CA LEU A 313 -5.85 3.84 16.03
C LEU A 313 -5.83 4.62 14.71
N ILE A 314 -4.80 4.42 13.92
CA ILE A 314 -4.70 4.94 12.56
C ILE A 314 -4.87 3.78 11.58
N VAL A 315 -5.79 3.94 10.63
CA VAL A 315 -6.06 2.98 9.57
C VAL A 315 -5.74 3.63 8.23
N ILE A 316 -4.78 3.07 7.53
CA ILE A 316 -4.51 3.43 6.14
C ILE A 316 -5.33 2.51 5.23
N VAL A 317 -6.09 3.12 4.33
CA VAL A 317 -6.87 2.44 3.29
C VAL A 317 -6.20 2.70 1.95
N PRO A 318 -5.30 1.80 1.49
CA PRO A 318 -4.62 1.96 0.21
C PRO A 318 -5.57 1.75 -0.97
N ASN A 319 -5.41 2.53 -2.02
CA ASN A 319 -6.17 2.39 -3.28
C ASN A 319 -5.62 1.21 -4.11
N THR A 320 -5.90 0.01 -3.66
CA THR A 320 -5.59 -1.25 -4.36
C THR A 320 -6.62 -2.30 -3.99
N ALA A 321 -6.93 -3.17 -4.97
CA ALA A 321 -7.80 -4.33 -4.78
C ALA A 321 -7.03 -5.59 -4.33
N ASP A 322 -5.71 -5.53 -4.24
CA ASP A 322 -4.89 -6.65 -3.80
C ASP A 322 -5.18 -6.97 -2.32
N TYR A 323 -5.26 -8.28 -2.01
CA TYR A 323 -5.34 -8.74 -0.64
C TYR A 323 -3.99 -8.61 0.06
N GLY A 324 -4.01 -8.29 1.34
CA GLY A 324 -2.82 -8.26 2.19
C GLY A 324 -2.86 -7.11 3.18
N GLY A 325 -3.47 -7.34 4.35
CA GLY A 325 -3.41 -6.42 5.49
C GLY A 325 -2.11 -6.56 6.27
N ILE A 326 -1.77 -5.56 7.06
CA ILE A 326 -0.68 -5.61 8.03
C ILE A 326 -0.85 -4.50 9.08
N CYS A 327 -0.52 -4.81 10.34
CA CYS A 327 -0.51 -3.82 11.41
C CYS A 327 0.90 -3.59 11.95
N TYR A 328 1.33 -2.35 11.98
CA TYR A 328 2.57 -1.90 12.63
C TYR A 328 2.25 -1.40 14.04
N MET A 329 2.82 -2.07 15.04
CA MET A 329 2.58 -1.77 16.45
C MET A 329 3.86 -1.28 17.14
N TYR A 330 3.74 -0.20 17.89
CA TYR A 330 4.84 0.42 18.62
C TYR A 330 4.78 0.10 20.11
N ASP A 331 5.94 0.16 20.76
CA ASP A 331 6.10 -0.15 22.19
C ASP A 331 5.22 0.69 23.12
N GLY A 332 4.87 1.90 22.71
CA GLY A 332 3.99 2.79 23.45
C GLY A 332 2.50 2.45 23.37
N GLY A 333 2.12 1.60 22.42
CA GLY A 333 0.72 1.26 22.12
C GLY A 333 0.20 1.85 20.81
N GLU A 334 0.94 2.78 20.18
CA GLU A 334 0.58 3.34 18.89
C GLU A 334 0.46 2.24 17.83
N ALA A 335 -0.45 2.40 16.88
CA ALA A 335 -0.61 1.45 15.78
C ALA A 335 -1.02 2.12 14.48
N ILE A 336 -0.49 1.58 13.37
CA ILE A 336 -0.91 1.89 12.00
C ILE A 336 -1.31 0.58 11.34
N ALA A 337 -2.59 0.43 11.00
CA ALA A 337 -3.11 -0.72 10.28
C ALA A 337 -3.29 -0.36 8.79
N TYR A 338 -2.65 -1.09 7.90
CA TYR A 338 -2.86 -0.99 6.45
C TYR A 338 -3.91 -2.00 6.03
N CYS A 339 -5.03 -1.50 5.52
CA CYS A 339 -6.18 -2.31 5.15
C CYS A 339 -6.58 -1.99 3.71
N PRO A 340 -6.05 -2.71 2.70
CA PRO A 340 -6.40 -2.50 1.30
C PRO A 340 -7.87 -2.85 1.01
N VAL A 341 -8.42 -2.23 -0.04
CA VAL A 341 -9.79 -2.48 -0.51
C VAL A 341 -9.82 -3.80 -1.27
N SER A 342 -9.63 -4.90 -0.56
CA SER A 342 -9.55 -6.24 -1.15
C SER A 342 -10.85 -6.63 -1.85
N ASP A 343 -10.76 -7.09 -3.09
CA ASP A 343 -11.85 -7.66 -3.87
C ASP A 343 -11.92 -9.20 -3.81
N TYR A 344 -11.12 -9.81 -2.94
CA TYR A 344 -11.21 -11.24 -2.66
C TYR A 344 -12.56 -11.60 -2.03
N GLY A 345 -12.96 -12.85 -2.24
CA GLY A 345 -14.21 -13.36 -1.68
C GLY A 345 -14.12 -13.58 -0.17
N TYR A 346 -15.30 -13.56 0.49
CA TYR A 346 -15.43 -13.89 1.91
C TYR A 346 -14.65 -15.18 2.27
N PRO A 347 -13.91 -15.21 3.40
CA PRO A 347 -13.79 -14.16 4.44
C PRO A 347 -12.64 -13.15 4.20
N LEU A 348 -11.83 -13.32 3.14
CA LEU A 348 -10.63 -12.54 2.83
C LEU A 348 -10.95 -11.19 2.14
N ASP A 349 -12.17 -10.73 2.27
CA ASP A 349 -12.68 -9.48 1.72
C ASP A 349 -12.20 -8.26 2.53
N PHE A 350 -12.50 -7.07 2.03
CA PHE A 350 -12.14 -5.82 2.71
C PHE A 350 -12.63 -5.76 4.16
N ARG A 351 -13.83 -6.32 4.44
CA ARG A 351 -14.36 -6.43 5.79
C ARG A 351 -13.46 -7.27 6.69
N GLY A 352 -13.03 -8.46 6.21
CA GLY A 352 -12.14 -9.35 6.97
C GLY A 352 -10.85 -8.66 7.32
N VAL A 353 -10.20 -8.00 6.34
CA VAL A 353 -8.96 -7.25 6.56
C VAL A 353 -9.13 -6.13 7.59
N ILE A 354 -10.18 -5.30 7.51
CA ILE A 354 -10.44 -4.24 8.51
C ILE A 354 -10.63 -4.82 9.91
N GLN A 355 -11.40 -5.88 10.03
CA GLN A 355 -11.68 -6.49 11.33
C GLN A 355 -10.42 -7.14 11.92
N HIS A 356 -9.63 -7.84 11.13
CA HIS A 356 -8.40 -8.49 11.57
C HIS A 356 -7.31 -7.47 11.93
N GLU A 357 -6.89 -6.63 10.97
CA GLU A 357 -5.75 -5.74 11.13
C GLU A 357 -6.05 -4.53 12.02
N ALA A 358 -7.13 -3.81 11.73
CA ALA A 358 -7.46 -2.61 12.48
C ALA A 358 -8.12 -2.93 13.82
N GLY A 359 -9.14 -3.79 13.81
CA GLY A 359 -9.88 -4.14 15.01
C GLY A 359 -9.11 -5.11 15.93
N GLY A 360 -8.56 -6.17 15.37
CA GLY A 360 -7.83 -7.21 16.13
C GLY A 360 -6.46 -6.73 16.61
N HIS A 361 -5.53 -6.50 15.69
CA HIS A 361 -4.17 -6.10 16.06
C HIS A 361 -4.10 -4.63 16.48
N GLY A 362 -4.63 -3.73 15.66
CA GLY A 362 -4.44 -2.29 15.82
C GLY A 362 -5.03 -1.76 17.12
N PHE A 363 -6.31 -2.00 17.37
CA PHE A 363 -6.99 -1.57 18.59
C PHE A 363 -6.99 -2.65 19.67
N GLY A 364 -7.43 -3.88 19.33
CA GLY A 364 -7.59 -4.97 20.29
C GLY A 364 -6.27 -5.47 20.89
N LYS A 365 -5.14 -5.25 20.22
CA LYS A 365 -3.83 -5.79 20.58
C LYS A 365 -3.86 -7.31 20.74
N LEU A 366 -4.66 -7.97 19.88
CA LEU A 366 -4.79 -9.42 19.83
C LEU A 366 -3.65 -10.03 19.04
N GLY A 367 -3.27 -11.25 19.41
CA GLY A 367 -2.34 -12.07 18.65
C GLY A 367 -3.05 -12.93 17.60
N ASP A 368 -2.33 -13.36 16.58
CA ASP A 368 -2.81 -14.27 15.55
C ASP A 368 -3.12 -15.65 16.11
N GLU A 369 -4.27 -16.20 15.76
CA GLU A 369 -4.71 -17.53 16.18
C GLU A 369 -4.52 -18.60 15.08
N TYR A 370 -4.03 -18.23 13.89
CA TYR A 370 -3.77 -19.15 12.79
C TYR A 370 -2.44 -19.89 12.92
N ILE A 371 -2.27 -20.95 12.12
CA ILE A 371 -1.14 -21.89 12.17
C ILE A 371 -0.51 -21.99 10.79
N TYR A 372 0.78 -21.68 10.67
CA TYR A 372 1.56 -21.92 9.46
C TYR A 372 2.61 -23.01 9.62
N HIS A 373 3.14 -23.16 10.84
CA HIS A 373 4.23 -24.10 11.11
C HIS A 373 3.75 -25.30 11.94
N ASN A 374 3.99 -26.49 11.45
CA ASN A 374 3.75 -27.71 12.25
C ASN A 374 4.93 -27.93 13.20
N ALA A 375 5.11 -27.02 14.15
CA ALA A 375 6.21 -27.00 15.10
C ALA A 375 5.78 -26.40 16.44
N PHE A 376 6.60 -26.63 17.49
CA PHE A 376 6.50 -25.88 18.74
C PHE A 376 7.01 -24.44 18.54
N ILE A 377 6.45 -23.49 19.29
CA ILE A 377 6.84 -22.08 19.26
C ILE A 377 8.33 -21.84 19.63
N ASP A 378 8.92 -22.71 20.42
CA ASP A 378 10.34 -22.67 20.84
C ASP A 378 11.27 -23.52 19.96
N ALA A 379 10.74 -24.18 18.91
CA ALA A 379 11.55 -25.02 18.03
C ALA A 379 12.51 -24.18 17.19
N CYS A 380 13.78 -24.22 17.54
CA CYS A 380 14.87 -23.41 16.94
C CYS A 380 15.30 -23.80 15.51
N SER A 381 14.49 -24.58 14.78
CA SER A 381 14.84 -25.07 13.42
C SER A 381 14.21 -24.30 12.28
N CYS A 382 13.44 -23.25 12.56
CA CYS A 382 12.75 -22.43 11.57
C CYS A 382 13.16 -20.96 11.65
N THR A 383 12.72 -20.16 10.70
CA THR A 383 12.90 -18.68 10.66
C THR A 383 12.21 -17.94 11.81
N CYS A 384 11.52 -18.65 12.69
CA CYS A 384 10.73 -18.17 13.82
C CYS A 384 11.48 -18.16 15.17
N CYS A 385 12.82 -18.26 15.17
CA CYS A 385 13.62 -18.05 16.38
C CYS A 385 13.36 -16.63 16.92
N GLY A 386 12.80 -16.55 18.14
CA GLY A 386 12.44 -15.27 18.77
C GLY A 386 10.96 -15.04 19.00
N HIS A 387 10.07 -15.89 18.45
CA HIS A 387 8.61 -15.75 18.67
C HIS A 387 8.20 -15.85 20.14
N VAL A 388 8.88 -16.69 20.94
CA VAL A 388 8.64 -16.74 22.40
C VAL A 388 8.99 -15.41 23.07
N ASP A 389 10.11 -14.79 22.69
CA ASP A 389 10.53 -13.50 23.25
C ASP A 389 9.58 -12.38 22.82
N GLU A 390 9.13 -12.41 21.58
CA GLU A 390 8.14 -11.48 21.06
C GLU A 390 6.79 -11.64 21.78
N PHE A 391 6.31 -12.87 21.90
CA PHE A 391 5.11 -13.19 22.66
C PHE A 391 5.19 -12.67 24.10
N ASN A 392 6.30 -12.94 24.79
CA ASN A 392 6.50 -12.50 26.17
C ASN A 392 6.57 -10.97 26.28
N ARG A 393 7.18 -10.28 25.32
CA ARG A 393 7.17 -8.81 25.27
C ARG A 393 5.76 -8.25 25.10
N ALA A 394 4.96 -8.86 24.23
CA ALA A 394 3.56 -8.48 24.06
C ALA A 394 2.74 -8.71 25.33
N LYS A 395 2.88 -9.88 25.96
CA LYS A 395 2.19 -10.21 27.23
C LYS A 395 2.56 -9.25 28.36
N ALA A 396 3.83 -8.84 28.45
CA ALA A 396 4.28 -7.86 29.45
C ALA A 396 3.63 -6.47 29.28
N LYS A 397 3.03 -6.19 28.11
CA LYS A 397 2.29 -4.95 27.80
C LYS A 397 0.76 -5.11 27.99
N GLY A 398 0.27 -6.28 28.44
CA GLY A 398 -1.16 -6.59 28.46
C GLY A 398 -1.75 -6.79 27.05
N TRP A 399 -0.93 -7.26 26.11
CA TRP A 399 -1.35 -7.62 24.74
C TRP A 399 -1.49 -9.13 24.63
N TYR A 400 -2.08 -9.61 23.53
CA TYR A 400 -2.27 -11.04 23.22
C TYR A 400 -3.04 -11.81 24.30
N GLU A 401 -4.03 -11.14 24.91
CA GLU A 401 -4.89 -11.77 25.94
C GLU A 401 -5.65 -13.00 25.40
N ASN A 402 -5.85 -13.06 24.08
CA ASN A 402 -6.47 -14.20 23.38
C ASN A 402 -5.57 -15.43 23.24
N LEU A 403 -4.29 -15.34 23.62
CA LEU A 403 -3.31 -16.42 23.49
C LEU A 403 -2.61 -16.74 24.83
N SER A 404 -2.14 -17.99 24.97
CA SER A 404 -1.38 -18.45 26.13
C SER A 404 -0.27 -19.41 25.72
N LEU A 405 0.87 -19.40 26.44
CA LEU A 405 1.94 -20.41 26.30
C LEU A 405 1.71 -21.64 27.21
N THR A 406 0.63 -21.68 27.96
CA THR A 406 0.22 -22.83 28.79
C THR A 406 -1.20 -23.28 28.41
N GLY A 407 -1.41 -24.58 28.38
CA GLY A 407 -2.73 -25.20 28.21
C GLY A 407 -3.39 -25.58 29.52
N LYS A 408 -2.91 -25.09 30.66
CA LYS A 408 -3.50 -25.40 31.94
C LYS A 408 -4.72 -24.53 32.21
N MET A 409 -5.82 -25.16 32.52
CA MET A 409 -7.15 -24.55 32.65
C MET A 409 -7.20 -23.41 33.67
N ASP A 410 -6.41 -23.50 34.73
CA ASP A 410 -6.31 -22.50 35.79
C ASP A 410 -5.29 -21.39 35.55
N GLU A 411 -4.45 -21.54 34.51
CA GLU A 411 -3.39 -20.57 34.16
C GLU A 411 -3.69 -19.73 32.89
N VAL A 412 -4.65 -20.16 32.05
CA VAL A 412 -4.97 -19.42 30.83
C VAL A 412 -5.69 -18.10 31.14
N PRO A 413 -5.50 -17.02 30.37
CA PRO A 413 -6.14 -15.72 30.61
C PRO A 413 -7.68 -15.79 30.68
N TRP A 414 -8.27 -16.75 29.98
CA TRP A 414 -9.73 -16.97 29.92
C TRP A 414 -10.25 -18.04 30.87
N SER A 415 -9.50 -18.42 31.93
CA SER A 415 -9.90 -19.42 32.90
C SER A 415 -11.29 -19.14 33.50
N HIS A 416 -11.56 -17.86 33.83
CA HIS A 416 -12.86 -17.43 34.38
C HIS A 416 -14.04 -17.65 33.41
N LEU A 417 -13.81 -17.61 32.11
CA LEU A 417 -14.83 -17.84 31.07
C LEU A 417 -15.16 -19.34 30.93
N ILE A 418 -14.18 -20.23 31.13
CA ILE A 418 -14.39 -21.69 31.09
C ILE A 418 -15.39 -22.14 32.17
N PHE A 419 -15.35 -21.51 33.34
CA PHE A 419 -16.20 -21.85 34.47
C PHE A 419 -17.48 -21.01 34.57
N ASP A 420 -17.68 -20.05 33.65
CA ASP A 420 -18.87 -19.22 33.60
C ASP A 420 -20.05 -19.94 32.95
N GLU A 421 -21.28 -19.78 33.50
CA GLU A 421 -22.47 -20.46 32.99
C GLU A 421 -22.84 -20.06 31.55
N LYS A 422 -22.55 -18.82 31.15
CA LYS A 422 -22.84 -18.29 29.83
C LYS A 422 -21.81 -18.78 28.80
N TYR A 423 -20.53 -18.75 29.15
CA TYR A 423 -19.42 -18.93 28.23
C TYR A 423 -18.81 -20.33 28.22
N GLY A 424 -18.93 -21.11 29.27
CA GLY A 424 -18.29 -22.43 29.40
C GLY A 424 -18.74 -23.50 28.39
N LYS A 425 -19.74 -23.18 27.55
CA LYS A 425 -20.16 -24.06 26.43
C LYS A 425 -19.42 -23.80 25.14
N ILE A 426 -18.77 -22.64 25.02
CA ILE A 426 -18.09 -22.17 23.79
C ILE A 426 -16.59 -21.95 24.00
N VAL A 427 -16.19 -21.61 25.23
CA VAL A 427 -14.79 -21.38 25.59
C VAL A 427 -14.17 -22.66 26.13
N ASP A 428 -13.01 -23.02 25.61
CA ASP A 428 -12.24 -24.20 26.03
C ASP A 428 -10.74 -23.89 25.82
N ILE A 429 -9.90 -24.89 25.64
CA ILE A 429 -8.48 -24.78 25.41
C ILE A 429 -8.15 -25.53 24.12
N TYR A 430 -7.73 -24.77 23.07
CA TYR A 430 -7.33 -25.31 21.79
C TYR A 430 -5.85 -25.06 21.56
N GLU A 431 -5.06 -26.10 21.33
CA GLU A 431 -3.65 -25.96 20.97
C GLU A 431 -3.51 -25.46 19.53
N GLY A 432 -2.57 -24.54 19.34
CA GLY A 432 -2.24 -23.89 18.07
C GLY A 432 -2.63 -22.41 18.08
N GLY A 433 -1.76 -21.61 17.50
CA GLY A 433 -1.84 -20.15 17.37
C GLY A 433 -0.46 -19.55 17.21
N PHE A 434 -0.37 -18.24 17.03
CA PHE A 434 0.87 -17.51 16.83
C PHE A 434 1.81 -18.22 15.85
N MET A 435 1.27 -18.56 14.67
CA MET A 435 1.91 -19.32 13.58
C MET A 435 2.23 -20.79 13.88
N HIS A 436 2.13 -21.27 15.11
CA HIS A 436 2.61 -22.60 15.54
C HIS A 436 1.47 -23.55 15.87
N SER A 437 1.67 -24.84 15.51
CA SER A 437 0.71 -25.89 15.83
C SER A 437 0.77 -26.35 17.29
N ARG A 438 1.87 -26.05 18.01
CA ARG A 438 2.10 -26.53 19.37
C ARG A 438 2.75 -25.47 20.26
N GLY A 439 2.44 -25.58 21.58
CA GLY A 439 3.03 -24.72 22.61
C GLY A 439 2.38 -23.35 22.70
N VAL A 440 1.35 -23.07 21.92
CA VAL A 440 0.49 -21.90 22.03
C VAL A 440 -0.96 -22.36 22.08
N TYR A 441 -1.76 -21.69 22.86
CA TYR A 441 -3.15 -22.07 23.09
C TYR A 441 -4.08 -20.87 22.90
N ARG A 442 -5.30 -21.11 22.43
CA ARG A 442 -6.39 -20.15 22.23
C ARG A 442 -7.68 -20.64 22.84
N SER A 443 -8.64 -19.75 23.05
CA SER A 443 -9.86 -20.02 23.80
C SER A 443 -10.98 -20.69 22.99
N GLU A 444 -11.00 -20.49 21.68
CA GLU A 444 -12.05 -20.98 20.80
C GLU A 444 -11.46 -21.52 19.50
N TYR A 445 -12.22 -22.41 18.85
CA TYR A 445 -11.73 -23.07 17.64
C TYR A 445 -11.57 -22.10 16.47
N ASN A 446 -12.51 -21.17 16.30
CA ASN A 446 -12.59 -20.29 15.15
C ASN A 446 -12.91 -18.84 15.57
N SER A 447 -12.23 -17.89 14.98
CA SER A 447 -12.40 -16.46 15.27
C SER A 447 -11.94 -15.58 14.09
N CYS A 448 -12.12 -14.27 14.21
CA CYS A 448 -11.54 -13.29 13.29
C CYS A 448 -10.01 -13.42 13.20
N MET A 449 -9.35 -13.69 14.34
CA MET A 449 -7.88 -13.73 14.43
C MET A 449 -7.25 -15.01 13.85
N ASN A 450 -8.05 -15.99 13.37
CA ASN A 450 -7.52 -17.14 12.66
C ASN A 450 -8.13 -17.38 11.26
N ASN A 451 -9.32 -16.88 10.98
CA ASN A 451 -10.02 -17.16 9.72
C ASN A 451 -10.78 -15.95 9.14
N GLU A 452 -10.54 -14.74 9.66
CA GLU A 452 -11.19 -13.49 9.22
C GLU A 452 -12.72 -13.52 9.18
N ILE A 453 -13.33 -14.42 9.91
CA ILE A 453 -14.78 -14.45 10.09
C ILE A 453 -15.22 -13.25 10.95
N PRO A 454 -16.45 -12.71 10.80
CA PRO A 454 -16.92 -11.54 11.55
C PRO A 454 -17.29 -11.89 13.00
N TYR A 455 -16.35 -12.51 13.73
CA TYR A 455 -16.52 -12.97 15.09
C TYR A 455 -15.19 -12.99 15.84
N TYR A 456 -15.04 -12.22 16.89
CA TYR A 456 -13.94 -12.37 17.86
C TYR A 456 -14.28 -13.39 18.93
N SER A 457 -13.30 -14.20 19.37
CA SER A 457 -13.46 -15.09 20.51
C SER A 457 -13.88 -14.31 21.76
N THR A 458 -14.50 -14.97 22.73
CA THR A 458 -15.05 -14.31 23.94
C THR A 458 -13.97 -13.53 24.69
N ILE A 459 -12.78 -14.14 24.90
CA ILE A 459 -11.66 -13.43 25.55
C ILE A 459 -11.18 -12.24 24.70
N SER A 460 -11.20 -12.34 23.38
CA SER A 460 -10.86 -11.22 22.50
C SER A 460 -11.83 -10.07 22.66
N ARG A 461 -13.14 -10.34 22.70
CA ARG A 461 -14.17 -9.32 22.95
C ARG A 461 -14.01 -8.68 24.32
N GLU A 462 -13.75 -9.49 25.35
CA GLU A 462 -13.50 -9.00 26.71
C GLU A 462 -12.27 -8.09 26.76
N ALA A 463 -11.15 -8.51 26.16
CA ALA A 463 -9.92 -7.70 26.09
C ALA A 463 -10.14 -6.36 25.38
N ILE A 464 -10.89 -6.36 24.28
CA ILE A 464 -11.28 -5.14 23.57
C ILE A 464 -12.13 -4.23 24.47
N VAL A 465 -13.14 -4.77 25.17
CA VAL A 465 -14.00 -3.97 26.06
C VAL A 465 -13.21 -3.40 27.24
N ARG A 466 -12.30 -4.17 27.85
CA ARG A 466 -11.41 -3.65 28.88
C ARG A 466 -10.63 -2.44 28.40
N ARG A 467 -10.07 -2.50 27.18
CA ARG A 467 -9.33 -1.38 26.57
C ARG A 467 -10.23 -0.20 26.23
N ILE A 468 -11.45 -0.45 25.75
CA ILE A 468 -12.43 0.63 25.53
C ILE A 468 -12.73 1.35 26.85
N MET A 469 -12.99 0.61 27.94
CA MET A 469 -13.27 1.22 29.25
C MET A 469 -12.06 1.99 29.78
N GLU A 470 -10.86 1.43 29.71
CA GLU A 470 -9.62 2.11 30.09
C GLU A 470 -9.44 3.43 29.35
N TYR A 471 -9.55 3.44 28.02
CA TYR A 471 -9.34 4.64 27.19
C TYR A 471 -10.49 5.64 27.33
N ALA A 472 -11.70 5.15 27.60
CA ALA A 472 -12.86 5.99 27.91
C ALA A 472 -12.79 6.64 29.31
N GLY A 473 -11.87 6.19 30.17
CA GLY A 473 -11.80 6.62 31.57
C GLY A 473 -12.93 6.06 32.44
N GLU A 474 -13.48 4.89 32.06
CA GLU A 474 -14.55 4.21 32.78
C GLU A 474 -14.04 2.92 33.43
N GLU A 475 -14.68 2.50 34.50
CA GLU A 475 -14.34 1.25 35.20
C GLU A 475 -14.91 0.04 34.44
N TYR A 476 -14.05 -0.93 34.14
CA TYR A 476 -14.46 -2.23 33.60
C TYR A 476 -15.15 -3.08 34.68
N SER A 477 -16.21 -3.79 34.31
CA SER A 477 -16.86 -4.83 35.13
C SER A 477 -17.21 -6.02 34.23
N PHE A 478 -16.86 -7.21 34.67
CA PHE A 478 -17.19 -8.45 33.98
C PHE A 478 -18.72 -8.65 33.87
N GLU A 479 -19.48 -8.31 34.90
CA GLU A 479 -20.93 -8.41 34.87
C GLU A 479 -21.55 -7.51 33.81
N LYS A 480 -21.03 -6.28 33.67
CA LYS A 480 -21.47 -5.36 32.61
C LYS A 480 -21.06 -5.86 31.23
N PHE A 481 -19.84 -6.40 31.09
CA PHE A 481 -19.40 -7.04 29.85
C PHE A 481 -20.35 -8.19 29.50
N ALA A 482 -20.54 -9.14 30.38
CA ALA A 482 -21.37 -10.32 30.15
C ALA A 482 -22.84 -9.96 29.82
N ALA A 483 -23.38 -8.90 30.46
CA ALA A 483 -24.74 -8.43 30.19
C ALA A 483 -24.89 -7.79 28.79
N ASN A 484 -23.83 -7.15 28.28
CA ASN A 484 -23.86 -6.46 26.98
C ASN A 484 -23.30 -7.31 25.82
N ASP A 485 -22.59 -8.41 26.14
CA ASP A 485 -22.00 -9.28 25.11
C ASP A 485 -23.07 -10.17 24.46
N ASN A 486 -23.39 -9.85 23.22
CA ASN A 486 -24.46 -10.55 22.48
C ASN A 486 -23.89 -11.75 21.73
N ILE A 487 -23.93 -12.93 22.34
CA ILE A 487 -23.47 -14.20 21.76
C ILE A 487 -24.53 -14.90 20.90
N GLU A 488 -25.79 -14.39 20.87
CA GLU A 488 -26.87 -15.00 20.07
C GLU A 488 -26.64 -14.82 18.55
N ASN A 489 -25.80 -13.86 18.16
CA ASN A 489 -25.40 -13.62 16.77
C ASN A 489 -24.11 -14.35 16.38
N LEU A 490 -23.74 -15.44 17.08
CA LEU A 490 -22.63 -16.30 16.64
C LEU A 490 -22.92 -16.83 15.24
N PRO A 491 -21.98 -16.70 14.28
CA PRO A 491 -22.13 -17.34 12.98
C PRO A 491 -22.32 -18.85 13.19
N GLU A 492 -23.23 -19.48 12.45
CA GLU A 492 -23.40 -20.95 12.48
C GLU A 492 -22.07 -21.70 12.29
N THR A 493 -21.13 -21.10 11.57
CA THR A 493 -19.76 -21.59 11.37
C THR A 493 -18.93 -21.61 12.65
N ALA A 494 -19.15 -20.69 13.61
CA ALA A 494 -18.44 -20.70 14.88
C ALA A 494 -18.90 -21.84 15.79
N THR A 495 -20.19 -22.21 15.73
CA THR A 495 -20.75 -23.31 16.52
C THR A 495 -20.57 -24.69 15.86
N ALA A 496 -20.54 -24.79 14.53
CA ALA A 496 -20.34 -26.05 13.82
C ALA A 496 -18.88 -26.56 13.91
N ALA A 497 -17.91 -25.67 14.10
CA ALA A 497 -16.49 -26.01 14.19
C ALA A 497 -16.11 -26.73 15.50
N THR A 498 -16.96 -26.74 16.54
CA THR A 498 -16.69 -27.41 17.82
C THR A 498 -16.55 -28.93 17.76
N LYS A 499 -16.75 -29.56 16.58
CA LYS A 499 -16.66 -31.02 16.37
C LYS A 499 -15.74 -31.45 15.23
N ALA A 500 -15.09 -30.54 14.52
CA ALA A 500 -14.16 -30.89 13.45
C ALA A 500 -12.74 -31.06 14.01
N SER A 501 -11.98 -31.99 13.42
CA SER A 501 -10.60 -32.36 13.77
C SER A 501 -9.72 -31.15 14.12
N PRO A 502 -8.83 -31.24 15.13
CA PRO A 502 -7.91 -30.17 15.51
C PRO A 502 -6.88 -29.76 14.44
N PHE A 503 -6.97 -30.30 13.25
CA PHE A 503 -6.07 -30.08 12.12
C PHE A 503 -6.84 -29.67 10.85
N SER A 504 -7.51 -28.54 10.87
CA SER A 504 -7.85 -27.88 9.61
C SER A 504 -6.72 -26.91 9.26
N PHE A 505 -5.75 -27.40 8.51
CA PHE A 505 -4.86 -26.52 7.74
C PHE A 505 -5.73 -25.75 6.75
N SER A 506 -5.99 -24.51 6.97
CA SER A 506 -6.36 -23.62 5.88
C SER A 506 -5.10 -23.29 5.05
N VAL A 507 -4.55 -24.31 4.41
CA VAL A 507 -3.64 -24.11 3.27
C VAL A 507 -4.51 -23.82 2.08
N SER A 508 -5.21 -22.70 2.08
CA SER A 508 -5.65 -22.08 0.85
C SER A 508 -4.41 -21.47 0.20
N GLY A 509 -4.03 -21.98 -0.96
CA GLY A 509 -2.81 -21.60 -1.63
C GLY A 509 -2.69 -20.08 -1.78
N GLY A 510 -1.61 -19.52 -1.30
CA GLY A 510 -1.02 -18.28 -1.80
C GLY A 510 -1.48 -16.97 -1.19
N THR A 511 -2.37 -16.92 -0.22
CA THR A 511 -2.73 -15.68 0.47
C THR A 511 -2.07 -15.65 1.85
N HIS A 512 -1.05 -14.82 2.00
CA HIS A 512 -0.31 -14.68 3.23
C HIS A 512 -0.96 -13.57 4.07
N GLN A 513 -1.52 -13.94 5.21
CA GLN A 513 -1.68 -13.01 6.33
C GLN A 513 -0.28 -12.74 6.89
N HIS A 514 -0.01 -11.51 7.26
CA HIS A 514 1.26 -11.14 7.87
C HIS A 514 1.06 -10.90 9.35
N GLU A 515 1.99 -11.45 10.14
CA GLU A 515 2.09 -11.10 11.55
C GLU A 515 2.19 -9.59 11.72
N PRO A 516 1.60 -9.02 12.79
CA PRO A 516 1.79 -7.62 13.11
C PRO A 516 3.28 -7.33 13.34
N VAL A 517 3.75 -6.21 12.84
CA VAL A 517 5.16 -5.82 12.95
C VAL A 517 5.39 -4.99 14.20
N PHE A 518 6.28 -5.45 15.08
CA PHE A 518 6.72 -4.67 16.24
C PHE A 518 7.81 -3.68 15.85
N MET A 519 7.52 -2.39 15.99
CA MET A 519 8.39 -1.29 15.55
C MET A 519 9.34 -0.76 16.64
N GLY A 520 9.26 -1.25 17.87
CA GLY A 520 9.99 -0.67 18.99
C GLY A 520 9.40 0.67 19.45
N LYS A 521 10.24 1.58 19.98
CA LYS A 521 9.78 2.91 20.41
C LYS A 521 9.59 3.82 19.20
N ARG A 522 8.43 4.48 19.13
CA ARG A 522 8.19 5.55 18.16
C ARG A 522 9.13 6.73 18.41
N THR A 523 9.64 7.32 17.34
CA THR A 523 10.39 8.59 17.44
C THR A 523 9.43 9.75 17.69
N THR A 524 9.87 10.73 18.50
CA THR A 524 9.12 11.97 18.75
C THR A 524 8.91 12.73 17.44
N LEU A 525 7.70 13.22 17.20
CA LEU A 525 7.40 14.03 16.02
C LEU A 525 8.13 15.39 16.12
N LYS A 526 8.90 15.73 15.11
CA LYS A 526 9.61 17.02 14.99
C LYS A 526 8.83 17.99 14.12
#